data_6bfe10e4385b1727def89cb9fed128a7
#
_entry.id   6bfe10e4385b1727def89cb9fed128a7
#
_cell.length_a   1.000
_cell.length_b   1.000
_cell.length_c   1.000
_cell.angle_alpha   90.00
_cell.angle_beta   90.00
_cell.angle_gamma   90.00
#
_symmetry.space_group_name_H-M   'P 1'
#
loop_
_entity.id
_entity.type
_entity.pdbx_description
1 polymer ?
#
loop_
_entity_poly.entity_id
_entity_poly.type
_entity_poly.pdbx_seq_one_letter_code
_entity_poly.pdbx_strand_id
1 'polypeptide(L)'
;MSPLVRPATGPLAATFLDLPAGSPGGSVELFLDLYTGDRPLIPARAFMLTPPGSTRRPRAGLDLLPVAGKCLEGPAFDRYVAALREALASAIDPSQIGVLHLQHLAFGATPALLRALPAHPRIALVHGTDLLFAGVHRNQLQVLRETARAAHAIVVPTSAMADHLLKLAPQVDHRKIAHIPWGIPDHLITDPPPRPARTSTSHLRLLYAGRLTAEKGVEALVKSLVPVRGVELSIAAPRSQFHGLAPLLQRAGVRARYLGWLRRPQLWKAFTEHDALVMPSTTLEAMGLVALEAQACGLPVLYQPVPGLSEALAASGMATDFTHPAALTRDLDRLRTTPGLLPALRQAGYANAARYPLPATAQALADLGHQLT
;
A
#
# COMPACT_ATOMS: atom_id res chain seq x y z
N MET A 1 -16.55 25.07 2.49
CA MET A 1 -16.45 24.60 1.09
C MET A 1 -14.99 24.25 0.84
N SER A 2 -14.66 22.96 0.84
CA SER A 2 -13.31 22.52 0.47
C SER A 2 -13.02 22.95 -0.96
N PRO A 3 -11.82 23.47 -1.27
CA PRO A 3 -11.45 23.79 -2.63
C PRO A 3 -11.57 22.52 -3.48
N LEU A 4 -12.28 22.61 -4.59
CA LEU A 4 -12.39 21.54 -5.57
C LEU A 4 -10.97 21.20 -6.06
N VAL A 5 -10.46 20.05 -5.66
CA VAL A 5 -9.20 19.51 -6.21
C VAL A 5 -9.40 19.39 -7.72
N ARG A 6 -8.67 20.17 -8.50
CA ARG A 6 -8.69 20.05 -9.95
C ARG A 6 -7.95 18.75 -10.31
N PRO A 7 -8.49 17.93 -11.24
CA PRO A 7 -7.73 16.81 -11.76
C PRO A 7 -6.42 17.31 -12.36
N ALA A 8 -5.36 16.55 -12.20
CA ALA A 8 -4.08 16.85 -12.82
C ALA A 8 -4.28 16.88 -14.35
N THR A 9 -3.83 17.95 -14.98
CA THR A 9 -3.82 18.03 -16.46
C THR A 9 -2.63 17.23 -16.93
N GLY A 10 -2.86 16.08 -17.55
CA GLY A 10 -1.81 15.19 -18.06
C GLY A 10 -2.27 14.38 -19.26
N PRO A 11 -1.35 13.71 -19.97
CA PRO A 11 -1.71 12.80 -21.04
C PRO A 11 -2.61 11.67 -20.48
N LEU A 12 -3.57 11.19 -21.29
CA LEU A 12 -4.42 10.06 -20.87
C LEU A 12 -3.54 8.83 -20.60
N ALA A 13 -3.56 8.35 -19.36
CA ALA A 13 -2.78 7.19 -18.98
C ALA A 13 -3.52 5.88 -19.33
N ALA A 14 -2.77 4.81 -19.65
CA ALA A 14 -3.27 3.46 -19.57
C ALA A 14 -2.58 2.75 -18.41
N THR A 15 -3.38 2.12 -17.54
CA THR A 15 -2.86 1.46 -16.34
C THR A 15 -3.64 0.19 -16.01
N PHE A 16 -2.93 -0.82 -15.51
CA PHE A 16 -3.53 -2.11 -15.20
C PHE A 16 -2.93 -2.71 -13.94
N LEU A 17 -3.80 -3.17 -13.07
CA LEU A 17 -3.44 -3.95 -11.88
C LEU A 17 -4.05 -5.35 -12.02
N ASP A 18 -3.23 -6.40 -12.22
CA ASP A 18 -3.68 -7.78 -12.44
C ASP A 18 -4.15 -8.49 -11.15
N LEU A 19 -5.04 -7.79 -10.45
CA LEU A 19 -5.77 -8.28 -9.28
C LEU A 19 -7.26 -8.17 -9.53
N PRO A 20 -8.08 -9.09 -9.01
CA PRO A 20 -9.53 -8.95 -9.02
C PRO A 20 -9.97 -7.65 -8.34
N ALA A 21 -10.94 -6.94 -8.90
CA ALA A 21 -11.50 -5.77 -8.26
C ALA A 21 -12.05 -6.13 -6.87
N GLY A 22 -11.70 -5.31 -5.86
CA GLY A 22 -12.01 -5.59 -4.46
C GLY A 22 -10.95 -6.41 -3.72
N SER A 23 -9.82 -6.73 -4.35
CA SER A 23 -8.67 -7.33 -3.67
C SER A 23 -8.16 -6.40 -2.56
N PRO A 24 -7.71 -6.95 -1.42
CA PRO A 24 -7.18 -6.16 -0.32
C PRO A 24 -5.74 -5.69 -0.59
N GLY A 25 -5.42 -4.45 -0.24
CA GLY A 25 -4.04 -3.95 -0.28
C GLY A 25 -3.90 -2.45 -0.51
N GLY A 26 -2.85 -1.86 0.05
CA GLY A 26 -2.57 -0.43 -0.10
C GLY A 26 -2.34 0.00 -1.55
N SER A 27 -1.69 -0.83 -2.38
CA SER A 27 -1.51 -0.56 -3.81
C SER A 27 -2.85 -0.55 -4.57
N VAL A 28 -3.81 -1.38 -4.17
CA VAL A 28 -5.16 -1.40 -4.76
C VAL A 28 -5.90 -0.10 -4.41
N GLU A 29 -5.86 0.32 -3.15
CA GLU A 29 -6.52 1.55 -2.72
C GLU A 29 -5.89 2.78 -3.40
N LEU A 30 -4.55 2.85 -3.46
CA LEU A 30 -3.83 3.91 -4.16
C LEU A 30 -4.20 3.96 -5.65
N PHE A 31 -4.25 2.80 -6.31
CA PHE A 31 -4.67 2.68 -7.71
C PHE A 31 -6.09 3.21 -7.91
N LEU A 32 -7.03 2.78 -7.08
CA LEU A 32 -8.42 3.21 -7.18
C LEU A 32 -8.59 4.71 -6.94
N ASP A 33 -7.85 5.28 -6.01
CA ASP A 33 -7.94 6.71 -5.69
C ASP A 33 -7.31 7.61 -6.75
N LEU A 34 -6.23 7.17 -7.39
CA LEU A 34 -5.57 7.95 -8.43
C LEU A 34 -6.35 7.94 -9.75
N TYR A 35 -6.87 6.77 -10.16
CA TYR A 35 -7.30 6.54 -11.55
C TYR A 35 -8.80 6.31 -11.74
N THR A 36 -9.60 6.21 -10.66
CA THR A 36 -11.01 5.84 -10.77
C THR A 36 -11.94 6.79 -10.02
N GLY A 37 -13.24 6.70 -10.28
CA GLY A 37 -14.28 7.58 -9.75
C GLY A 37 -14.80 8.54 -10.79
N ASP A 38 -15.80 9.35 -10.45
CA ASP A 38 -16.42 10.32 -11.36
C ASP A 38 -15.44 11.45 -11.75
N ARG A 39 -14.45 11.71 -10.91
CA ARG A 39 -13.38 12.70 -11.14
C ARG A 39 -12.04 12.11 -10.68
N PRO A 40 -11.41 11.25 -11.50
CA PRO A 40 -10.11 10.69 -11.15
C PRO A 40 -9.06 11.79 -11.05
N LEU A 41 -8.08 11.61 -10.15
CA LEU A 41 -6.97 12.56 -10.01
C LEU A 41 -6.04 12.54 -11.22
N ILE A 42 -5.90 11.37 -11.87
CA ILE A 42 -5.15 11.20 -13.11
C ILE A 42 -6.13 10.64 -14.14
N PRO A 43 -6.39 11.34 -15.27
CA PRO A 43 -7.19 10.80 -16.36
C PRO A 43 -6.57 9.50 -16.89
N ALA A 44 -7.34 8.40 -16.89
CA ALA A 44 -6.80 7.11 -17.27
C ALA A 44 -7.85 6.15 -17.83
N ARG A 45 -7.41 5.21 -18.67
CA ARG A 45 -8.05 3.91 -18.89
C ARG A 45 -7.47 2.95 -17.85
N ALA A 46 -8.24 2.69 -16.79
CA ALA A 46 -7.80 1.93 -15.63
C ALA A 46 -8.44 0.53 -15.63
N PHE A 47 -7.63 -0.52 -15.53
CA PHE A 47 -8.06 -1.91 -15.63
C PHE A 47 -7.75 -2.71 -14.37
N MET A 48 -8.67 -3.60 -14.02
CA MET A 48 -8.45 -4.70 -13.05
C MET A 48 -9.09 -5.99 -13.59
N LEU A 49 -8.84 -7.11 -12.93
CA LEU A 49 -9.48 -8.37 -13.28
C LEU A 49 -10.91 -8.43 -12.75
N THR A 50 -11.78 -9.10 -13.49
CA THR A 50 -13.14 -9.42 -13.04
C THR A 50 -13.10 -10.34 -11.82
N PRO A 51 -13.74 -9.99 -10.70
CA PRO A 51 -13.84 -10.89 -9.55
C PRO A 51 -14.65 -12.15 -9.87
N PRO A 52 -14.23 -13.33 -9.43
CA PRO A 52 -15.00 -14.55 -9.62
C PRO A 52 -16.43 -14.43 -9.05
N GLY A 53 -17.45 -14.76 -9.86
CA GLY A 53 -18.84 -14.77 -9.43
C GLY A 53 -19.47 -13.42 -9.08
N SER A 54 -18.82 -12.32 -9.41
CA SER A 54 -19.33 -10.98 -9.09
C SER A 54 -20.29 -10.47 -10.18
N THR A 55 -21.48 -10.05 -9.76
CA THR A 55 -22.44 -9.29 -10.59
C THR A 55 -22.43 -7.79 -10.27
N ARG A 56 -21.53 -7.33 -9.38
CA ARG A 56 -21.44 -5.92 -9.01
C ARG A 56 -20.92 -5.08 -10.16
N ARG A 57 -21.53 -3.91 -10.36
CA ARG A 57 -20.99 -2.91 -11.27
C ARG A 57 -19.61 -2.45 -10.75
N PRO A 58 -18.63 -2.30 -11.65
CA PRO A 58 -17.33 -1.74 -11.27
C PRO A 58 -17.48 -0.29 -10.79
N ARG A 59 -16.48 0.21 -10.08
CA ARG A 59 -16.36 1.64 -9.75
C ARG A 59 -16.29 2.45 -11.04
N ALA A 60 -16.86 3.66 -11.06
CA ALA A 60 -16.77 4.54 -12.22
C ALA A 60 -15.30 4.73 -12.65
N GLY A 61 -15.03 4.70 -13.96
CA GLY A 61 -13.68 4.82 -14.51
C GLY A 61 -12.81 3.55 -14.38
N LEU A 62 -13.37 2.42 -13.90
CA LEU A 62 -12.67 1.13 -13.83
C LEU A 62 -13.24 0.14 -14.84
N ASP A 63 -12.42 -0.32 -15.76
CA ASP A 63 -12.74 -1.40 -16.69
C ASP A 63 -12.31 -2.77 -16.12
N LEU A 64 -13.13 -3.81 -16.32
CA LEU A 64 -12.83 -5.15 -15.83
C LEU A 64 -12.49 -6.09 -16.97
N LEU A 65 -11.34 -6.74 -16.89
CA LEU A 65 -10.89 -7.74 -17.86
C LEU A 65 -11.30 -9.15 -17.40
N PRO A 66 -12.02 -9.93 -18.21
CA PRO A 66 -12.49 -11.27 -17.87
C PRO A 66 -11.40 -12.33 -18.10
N VAL A 67 -10.20 -12.09 -17.59
CA VAL A 67 -9.07 -13.03 -17.70
C VAL A 67 -8.91 -13.76 -16.37
N ALA A 68 -8.95 -15.08 -16.41
CA ALA A 68 -8.78 -15.98 -15.28
C ALA A 68 -7.41 -16.69 -15.33
N GLY A 69 -7.11 -17.49 -14.30
CA GLY A 69 -5.94 -18.37 -14.30
C GLY A 69 -4.63 -17.64 -14.09
N LYS A 70 -4.60 -16.62 -13.22
CA LYS A 70 -3.36 -15.93 -12.84
C LYS A 70 -2.27 -16.92 -12.50
N CYS A 71 -1.20 -16.85 -13.23
CA CYS A 71 0.02 -17.64 -13.01
C CYS A 71 1.22 -16.69 -13.04
N LEU A 72 2.23 -16.97 -12.19
CA LEU A 72 3.39 -16.09 -12.05
C LEU A 72 4.70 -16.78 -12.45
N GLU A 73 4.65 -18.05 -12.87
CA GLU A 73 5.83 -18.84 -13.19
C GLU A 73 5.64 -19.77 -14.41
N GLY A 74 6.75 -20.10 -15.04
CA GLY A 74 6.84 -21.08 -16.12
C GLY A 74 6.02 -20.73 -17.37
N PRO A 75 5.78 -21.68 -18.27
CA PRO A 75 5.05 -21.46 -19.52
C PRO A 75 3.60 -21.02 -19.34
N ALA A 76 3.01 -21.29 -18.17
CA ALA A 76 1.67 -20.80 -17.84
C ALA A 76 1.63 -19.29 -17.61
N PHE A 77 2.73 -18.69 -17.14
CA PHE A 77 2.88 -17.24 -17.05
C PHE A 77 2.81 -16.58 -18.43
N ASP A 78 3.53 -17.12 -19.42
CA ASP A 78 3.51 -16.54 -20.78
C ASP A 78 2.13 -16.61 -21.42
N ARG A 79 1.40 -17.72 -21.24
CA ARG A 79 0.00 -17.85 -21.68
C ARG A 79 -0.90 -16.85 -20.97
N TYR A 80 -0.73 -16.65 -19.67
CA TYR A 80 -1.47 -15.68 -18.90
C TYR A 80 -1.22 -14.25 -19.40
N VAL A 81 0.04 -13.87 -19.60
CA VAL A 81 0.42 -12.55 -20.16
C VAL A 81 -0.15 -12.36 -21.57
N ALA A 82 -0.14 -13.39 -22.40
CA ALA A 82 -0.72 -13.33 -23.76
C ALA A 82 -2.24 -13.06 -23.69
N ALA A 83 -2.98 -13.77 -22.82
CA ALA A 83 -4.41 -13.54 -22.63
C ALA A 83 -4.72 -12.12 -22.12
N LEU A 84 -3.93 -11.61 -21.18
CA LEU A 84 -4.04 -10.23 -20.70
C LEU A 84 -3.79 -9.22 -21.82
N ARG A 85 -2.76 -9.43 -22.65
CA ARG A 85 -2.44 -8.58 -23.79
C ARG A 85 -3.61 -8.52 -24.80
N GLU A 86 -4.19 -9.67 -25.13
CA GLU A 86 -5.32 -9.75 -26.07
C GLU A 86 -6.55 -9.01 -25.53
N ALA A 87 -6.86 -9.19 -24.25
CA ALA A 87 -7.96 -8.48 -23.60
C ALA A 87 -7.72 -6.95 -23.57
N LEU A 88 -6.50 -6.50 -23.31
CA LEU A 88 -6.13 -5.08 -23.34
C LEU A 88 -6.21 -4.52 -24.78
N ALA A 89 -5.67 -5.22 -25.77
CA ALA A 89 -5.69 -4.78 -27.17
C ALA A 89 -7.13 -4.64 -27.71
N SER A 90 -8.06 -5.44 -27.20
CA SER A 90 -9.49 -5.33 -27.55
C SER A 90 -10.21 -4.18 -26.83
N ALA A 91 -9.68 -3.71 -25.68
CA ALA A 91 -10.31 -2.71 -24.83
C ALA A 91 -9.74 -1.29 -24.97
N ILE A 92 -8.54 -1.14 -25.55
CA ILE A 92 -7.81 0.13 -25.62
C ILE A 92 -7.67 0.56 -27.08
N ASP A 93 -8.05 1.81 -27.36
CA ASP A 93 -7.62 2.51 -28.57
C ASP A 93 -6.24 3.14 -28.31
N PRO A 94 -5.16 2.65 -28.96
CA PRO A 94 -3.81 3.15 -28.74
C PRO A 94 -3.67 4.65 -29.04
N SER A 95 -4.43 5.18 -29.99
CA SER A 95 -4.33 6.58 -30.41
C SER A 95 -4.76 7.59 -29.33
N GLN A 96 -5.52 7.13 -28.33
CA GLN A 96 -5.98 7.95 -27.22
C GLN A 96 -5.00 7.97 -26.04
N ILE A 97 -4.04 7.05 -26.02
CA ILE A 97 -3.14 6.89 -24.87
C ILE A 97 -1.87 7.73 -25.07
N GLY A 98 -1.55 8.54 -24.10
CA GLY A 98 -0.30 9.31 -24.08
C GLY A 98 0.83 8.64 -23.29
N VAL A 99 0.50 7.92 -22.21
CA VAL A 99 1.51 7.35 -21.30
C VAL A 99 1.03 6.04 -20.66
N LEU A 100 1.95 5.14 -20.36
CA LEU A 100 1.67 3.92 -19.59
C LEU A 100 2.11 4.11 -18.12
N HIS A 101 1.20 3.85 -17.19
CA HIS A 101 1.52 3.73 -15.78
C HIS A 101 1.54 2.25 -15.39
N LEU A 102 2.74 1.67 -15.27
CA LEU A 102 2.96 0.27 -14.96
C LEU A 102 2.94 0.10 -13.44
N GLN A 103 1.87 -0.50 -12.90
CA GLN A 103 1.60 -0.54 -11.44
C GLN A 103 2.57 -1.40 -10.62
N HIS A 104 3.38 -2.21 -11.24
CA HIS A 104 4.47 -2.99 -10.63
C HIS A 104 5.54 -3.23 -11.67
N LEU A 105 6.77 -3.45 -11.25
CA LEU A 105 7.83 -3.86 -12.17
C LEU A 105 7.79 -5.36 -12.48
N ALA A 106 7.05 -6.13 -11.70
CA ALA A 106 6.82 -7.57 -11.86
C ALA A 106 5.35 -7.86 -12.19
N PHE A 107 5.00 -9.14 -12.17
CA PHE A 107 3.65 -9.67 -12.42
C PHE A 107 3.19 -9.59 -13.88
N GLY A 108 1.94 -9.98 -14.15
CA GLY A 108 1.43 -10.17 -15.53
C GLY A 108 0.95 -8.90 -16.22
N ALA A 109 0.41 -7.94 -15.45
CA ALA A 109 -0.14 -6.71 -16.02
C ALA A 109 0.90 -5.89 -16.79
N THR A 110 2.07 -5.74 -16.23
CA THR A 110 3.16 -4.94 -16.79
C THR A 110 3.65 -5.45 -18.14
N PRO A 111 4.09 -6.72 -18.30
CA PRO A 111 4.48 -7.21 -19.61
C PRO A 111 3.32 -7.27 -20.59
N ALA A 112 2.07 -7.42 -20.14
CA ALA A 112 0.91 -7.36 -21.02
C ALA A 112 0.69 -5.96 -21.60
N LEU A 113 0.75 -4.90 -20.78
CA LEU A 113 0.67 -3.50 -21.23
C LEU A 113 1.82 -3.15 -22.18
N LEU A 114 3.05 -3.54 -21.85
CA LEU A 114 4.23 -3.30 -22.71
C LEU A 114 4.10 -3.94 -24.09
N ARG A 115 3.49 -5.13 -24.15
CA ARG A 115 3.27 -5.85 -25.41
C ARG A 115 2.04 -5.33 -26.19
N ALA A 116 1.02 -4.81 -25.49
CA ALA A 116 -0.17 -4.23 -26.12
C ALA A 116 0.10 -2.83 -26.70
N LEU A 117 0.94 -2.04 -26.02
CA LEU A 117 1.20 -0.62 -26.33
C LEU A 117 2.73 -0.34 -26.39
N PRO A 118 3.46 -0.96 -27.34
CA PRO A 118 4.92 -0.97 -27.33
C PRO A 118 5.58 0.39 -27.65
N ALA A 119 4.88 1.31 -28.28
CA ALA A 119 5.42 2.60 -28.72
C ALA A 119 5.25 3.74 -27.72
N HIS A 120 4.49 3.51 -26.62
CA HIS A 120 4.12 4.57 -25.67
C HIS A 120 5.20 4.85 -24.62
N PRO A 121 5.33 6.09 -24.12
CA PRO A 121 6.10 6.41 -22.93
C PRO A 121 5.64 5.59 -21.72
N ARG A 122 6.57 5.26 -20.81
CA ARG A 122 6.34 4.29 -19.71
C ARG A 122 6.89 4.81 -18.41
N ILE A 123 6.02 4.92 -17.43
CA ILE A 123 6.36 5.21 -16.03
C ILE A 123 6.08 3.94 -15.22
N ALA A 124 7.10 3.34 -14.63
CA ALA A 124 6.95 2.17 -13.77
C ALA A 124 6.85 2.61 -12.31
N LEU A 125 5.86 2.07 -11.59
CA LEU A 125 5.53 2.45 -10.21
C LEU A 125 5.90 1.31 -9.26
N VAL A 126 6.79 1.56 -8.30
CA VAL A 126 7.26 0.59 -7.32
C VAL A 126 6.34 0.57 -6.11
N HIS A 127 5.73 -0.58 -5.81
CA HIS A 127 4.85 -0.75 -4.65
C HIS A 127 5.46 -1.58 -3.51
N GLY A 128 6.69 -2.08 -3.67
CA GLY A 128 7.42 -2.88 -2.69
C GLY A 128 7.11 -4.37 -2.76
N THR A 129 5.86 -4.78 -2.92
CA THR A 129 5.49 -6.20 -3.10
C THR A 129 6.15 -6.82 -4.32
N ASP A 130 6.26 -6.07 -5.40
CA ASP A 130 6.95 -6.46 -6.63
C ASP A 130 8.44 -6.71 -6.41
N LEU A 131 9.11 -5.84 -5.66
CA LEU A 131 10.53 -6.01 -5.34
C LEU A 131 10.76 -7.23 -4.46
N LEU A 132 9.97 -7.39 -3.37
CA LEU A 132 10.07 -8.53 -2.47
C LEU A 132 9.79 -9.85 -3.20
N PHE A 133 8.76 -9.88 -4.04
CA PHE A 133 8.40 -11.08 -4.78
C PHE A 133 9.45 -11.44 -5.83
N ALA A 134 9.94 -10.47 -6.59
CA ALA A 134 11.00 -10.68 -7.58
C ALA A 134 12.31 -11.15 -6.93
N GLY A 135 12.60 -10.70 -5.70
CA GLY A 135 13.80 -11.14 -4.97
C GLY A 135 13.90 -12.63 -4.69
N VAL A 136 12.76 -13.34 -4.66
CA VAL A 136 12.71 -14.78 -4.36
C VAL A 136 12.19 -15.64 -5.52
N HIS A 137 11.75 -15.05 -6.63
CA HIS A 137 11.22 -15.72 -7.81
C HIS A 137 11.97 -15.34 -9.08
N ARG A 138 12.80 -16.27 -9.62
CA ARG A 138 13.69 -16.00 -10.77
C ARG A 138 12.96 -15.44 -12.00
N ASN A 139 11.79 -16.00 -12.33
CA ASN A 139 10.99 -15.55 -13.46
C ASN A 139 10.56 -14.07 -13.26
N GLN A 140 10.09 -13.74 -12.07
CA GLN A 140 9.63 -12.40 -11.76
C GLN A 140 10.79 -11.39 -11.63
N LEU A 141 11.97 -11.84 -11.23
CA LEU A 141 13.18 -11.03 -11.27
C LEU A 141 13.57 -10.67 -12.72
N GLN A 142 13.41 -11.62 -13.64
CA GLN A 142 13.62 -11.33 -15.06
C GLN A 142 12.60 -10.30 -15.59
N VAL A 143 11.31 -10.47 -15.28
CA VAL A 143 10.25 -9.53 -15.64
C VAL A 143 10.55 -8.13 -15.09
N LEU A 144 10.95 -8.04 -13.81
CA LEU A 144 11.34 -6.78 -13.18
C LEU A 144 12.49 -6.10 -13.93
N ARG A 145 13.55 -6.85 -14.26
CA ARG A 145 14.71 -6.31 -14.99
C ARG A 145 14.36 -5.84 -16.40
N GLU A 146 13.54 -6.59 -17.11
CA GLU A 146 13.04 -6.22 -18.43
C GLU A 146 12.17 -4.96 -18.37
N THR A 147 11.26 -4.89 -17.40
CA THR A 147 10.44 -3.71 -17.15
C THR A 147 11.28 -2.48 -16.82
N ALA A 148 12.22 -2.62 -15.90
CA ALA A 148 13.09 -1.52 -15.48
C ALA A 148 13.96 -0.99 -16.65
N ARG A 149 14.40 -1.90 -17.53
CA ARG A 149 15.11 -1.51 -18.76
C ARG A 149 14.21 -0.77 -19.73
N ALA A 150 12.96 -1.26 -19.93
CA ALA A 150 11.99 -0.72 -20.85
C ALA A 150 11.34 0.60 -20.37
N ALA A 151 11.29 0.85 -19.06
CA ALA A 151 10.72 2.08 -18.49
C ALA A 151 11.54 3.32 -18.88
N HIS A 152 10.85 4.42 -19.15
CA HIS A 152 11.46 5.73 -19.36
C HIS A 152 11.72 6.42 -18.02
N ALA A 153 10.81 6.22 -17.05
CA ALA A 153 10.99 6.62 -15.65
C ALA A 153 10.52 5.50 -14.71
N ILE A 154 11.13 5.43 -13.54
CA ILE A 154 10.77 4.49 -12.47
C ILE A 154 10.51 5.31 -11.20
N VAL A 155 9.26 5.27 -10.73
CA VAL A 155 8.85 6.00 -9.54
C VAL A 155 9.00 5.11 -8.32
N VAL A 156 9.72 5.61 -7.33
CA VAL A 156 9.90 5.00 -6.02
C VAL A 156 9.38 5.93 -4.93
N PRO A 157 8.64 5.43 -3.93
CA PRO A 157 8.09 6.28 -2.87
C PRO A 157 9.11 6.65 -1.79
N THR A 158 10.19 5.88 -1.64
CA THR A 158 11.23 6.09 -0.63
C THR A 158 12.61 5.74 -1.18
N SER A 159 13.66 6.29 -0.59
CA SER A 159 15.05 5.97 -0.94
C SER A 159 15.35 4.49 -0.72
N ALA A 160 14.77 3.90 0.31
CA ALA A 160 14.90 2.48 0.58
C ALA A 160 14.36 1.60 -0.57
N MET A 161 13.31 2.05 -1.28
CA MET A 161 12.81 1.35 -2.48
C MET A 161 13.78 1.48 -3.65
N ALA A 162 14.41 2.65 -3.84
CA ALA A 162 15.45 2.84 -4.86
C ALA A 162 16.64 1.90 -4.61
N ASP A 163 17.14 1.86 -3.38
CA ASP A 163 18.26 1.00 -3.00
C ASP A 163 17.94 -0.48 -3.23
N HIS A 164 16.72 -0.90 -2.89
CA HIS A 164 16.31 -2.29 -3.08
C HIS A 164 16.14 -2.64 -4.57
N LEU A 165 15.57 -1.74 -5.36
CA LEU A 165 15.48 -1.87 -6.81
C LEU A 165 16.86 -2.03 -7.44
N LEU A 166 17.81 -1.19 -7.07
CA LEU A 166 19.18 -1.21 -7.61
C LEU A 166 19.94 -2.49 -7.23
N LYS A 167 19.66 -3.08 -6.06
CA LYS A 167 20.19 -4.42 -5.71
C LYS A 167 19.66 -5.53 -6.64
N LEU A 168 18.39 -5.45 -7.04
CA LEU A 168 17.76 -6.44 -7.92
C LEU A 168 18.07 -6.20 -9.40
N ALA A 169 18.24 -4.96 -9.80
CA ALA A 169 18.48 -4.51 -11.17
C ALA A 169 19.60 -3.46 -11.23
N PRO A 170 20.87 -3.84 -10.97
CA PRO A 170 22.00 -2.91 -10.87
C PRO A 170 22.34 -2.18 -12.19
N GLN A 171 21.79 -2.63 -13.31
CA GLN A 171 21.95 -2.00 -14.62
C GLN A 171 20.98 -0.84 -14.87
N VAL A 172 20.09 -0.52 -13.94
CA VAL A 172 19.17 0.61 -14.07
C VAL A 172 19.92 1.93 -14.01
N ASP A 173 19.70 2.80 -14.99
CA ASP A 173 20.20 4.17 -14.95
C ASP A 173 19.52 4.94 -13.83
N HIS A 174 20.29 5.43 -12.87
CA HIS A 174 19.78 6.20 -11.71
C HIS A 174 18.99 7.45 -12.14
N ARG A 175 19.28 8.02 -13.32
CA ARG A 175 18.56 9.19 -13.85
C ARG A 175 17.11 8.88 -14.20
N LYS A 176 16.75 7.60 -14.37
CA LYS A 176 15.36 7.17 -14.57
C LYS A 176 14.57 7.08 -13.26
N ILE A 177 15.21 7.12 -12.10
CA ILE A 177 14.58 6.98 -10.80
C ILE A 177 14.05 8.33 -10.33
N ALA A 178 12.72 8.43 -10.23
CA ALA A 178 12.02 9.59 -9.69
C ALA A 178 11.47 9.28 -8.30
N HIS A 179 11.78 10.13 -7.32
CA HIS A 179 11.27 10.00 -5.95
C HIS A 179 9.93 10.73 -5.84
N ILE A 180 8.83 9.97 -5.85
CA ILE A 180 7.46 10.50 -5.69
C ILE A 180 6.79 9.71 -4.56
N PRO A 181 6.64 10.30 -3.37
CA PRO A 181 5.98 9.64 -2.25
C PRO A 181 4.50 9.33 -2.55
N TRP A 182 4.03 8.19 -2.06
CA TRP A 182 2.60 7.85 -2.14
C TRP A 182 1.82 8.64 -1.10
N GLY A 183 0.80 9.36 -1.55
CA GLY A 183 -0.07 10.15 -0.69
C GLY A 183 -1.28 9.36 -0.18
N ILE A 184 -1.97 9.98 0.77
CA ILE A 184 -3.25 9.54 1.32
C ILE A 184 -4.37 10.53 0.92
N PRO A 185 -5.65 10.12 0.95
CA PRO A 185 -6.76 11.00 0.57
C PRO A 185 -6.75 12.34 1.31
N ASP A 186 -6.79 13.43 0.56
CA ASP A 186 -6.70 14.79 1.09
C ASP A 186 -7.78 15.11 2.14
N HIS A 187 -9.01 14.65 1.92
CA HIS A 187 -10.09 14.84 2.87
C HIS A 187 -9.82 14.16 4.23
N LEU A 188 -8.99 13.12 4.29
CA LEU A 188 -8.61 12.50 5.54
C LEU A 188 -7.62 13.37 6.34
N ILE A 189 -6.84 14.20 5.64
CA ILE A 189 -5.91 15.16 6.26
C ILE A 189 -6.66 16.40 6.74
N THR A 190 -7.60 16.91 5.92
CA THR A 190 -8.28 18.18 6.17
C THR A 190 -9.50 18.05 7.08
N ASP A 191 -10.19 16.90 7.04
CA ASP A 191 -11.42 16.62 7.80
C ASP A 191 -11.40 15.17 8.33
N PRO A 192 -10.46 14.82 9.22
CA PRO A 192 -10.38 13.48 9.78
C PRO A 192 -11.60 13.14 10.65
N PRO A 193 -11.97 11.85 10.76
CA PRO A 193 -13.06 11.44 11.64
C PRO A 193 -12.81 11.89 13.08
N PRO A 194 -13.84 12.41 13.79
CA PRO A 194 -13.70 12.90 15.15
C PRO A 194 -13.29 11.78 16.09
N ARG A 195 -12.32 12.08 16.96
CA ARG A 195 -11.82 11.13 17.94
C ARG A 195 -12.62 11.26 19.24
N PRO A 196 -13.28 10.17 19.72
CA PRO A 196 -14.01 10.24 20.98
C PRO A 196 -13.07 10.48 22.16
N ALA A 197 -13.56 11.22 23.16
CA ALA A 197 -12.83 11.37 24.41
C ALA A 197 -12.65 10.00 25.08
N ARG A 198 -11.47 9.75 25.64
CA ARG A 198 -11.17 8.49 26.30
C ARG A 198 -11.73 8.51 27.72
N THR A 199 -12.57 7.53 28.04
CA THR A 199 -13.21 7.40 29.36
C THR A 199 -12.45 6.50 30.34
N SER A 200 -11.48 5.69 29.88
CA SER A 200 -10.71 4.79 30.73
C SER A 200 -9.26 4.66 30.22
N THR A 201 -8.32 4.59 31.18
CA THR A 201 -6.89 4.43 30.92
C THR A 201 -6.35 3.05 31.35
N SER A 202 -7.24 2.13 31.77
CA SER A 202 -6.82 0.83 32.34
C SER A 202 -6.13 -0.09 31.35
N HIS A 203 -6.51 -0.05 30.06
CA HIS A 203 -5.96 -0.91 29.02
C HIS A 203 -5.58 -0.10 27.79
N LEU A 204 -4.45 -0.46 27.17
CA LEU A 204 -4.02 0.08 25.87
C LEU A 204 -4.69 -0.70 24.75
N ARG A 205 -5.44 -0.02 23.87
CA ARG A 205 -6.10 -0.62 22.73
C ARG A 205 -5.20 -0.52 21.50
N LEU A 206 -4.56 -1.62 21.15
CA LEU A 206 -3.73 -1.73 19.95
C LEU A 206 -4.56 -2.16 18.76
N LEU A 207 -4.27 -1.62 17.60
CA LEU A 207 -4.86 -2.03 16.33
C LEU A 207 -3.75 -2.53 15.39
N TYR A 208 -3.95 -3.69 14.83
CA TYR A 208 -3.27 -4.12 13.61
C TYR A 208 -4.24 -4.04 12.44
N ALA A 209 -3.82 -3.47 11.31
CA ALA A 209 -4.62 -3.37 10.10
C ALA A 209 -3.79 -3.70 8.87
N GLY A 210 -4.13 -4.81 8.19
CA GLY A 210 -3.42 -5.25 7.00
C GLY A 210 -3.55 -6.74 6.71
N ARG A 211 -2.84 -7.21 5.69
CA ARG A 211 -2.72 -8.64 5.40
C ARG A 211 -1.88 -9.33 6.47
N LEU A 212 -2.15 -10.62 6.74
CA LEU A 212 -1.41 -11.43 7.71
C LEU A 212 -0.37 -12.32 7.01
N THR A 213 0.39 -11.74 6.10
CA THR A 213 1.49 -12.43 5.41
C THR A 213 2.78 -12.40 6.24
N ALA A 214 3.72 -13.29 5.98
CA ALA A 214 4.92 -13.46 6.80
C ALA A 214 5.72 -12.16 6.96
N GLU A 215 5.86 -11.39 5.88
CA GLU A 215 6.58 -10.11 5.88
C GLU A 215 5.91 -9.03 6.75
N LYS A 216 4.64 -9.20 7.10
CA LYS A 216 3.91 -8.28 8.01
C LYS A 216 4.15 -8.56 9.49
N GLY A 217 4.82 -9.64 9.84
CA GLY A 217 5.39 -9.89 11.17
C GLY A 217 4.40 -10.09 12.32
N VAL A 218 3.11 -10.34 12.04
CA VAL A 218 2.09 -10.44 13.11
C VAL A 218 2.31 -11.61 14.04
N GLU A 219 2.93 -12.69 13.58
CA GLU A 219 3.29 -13.82 14.45
C GLU A 219 4.32 -13.42 15.51
N ALA A 220 5.32 -12.60 15.14
CA ALA A 220 6.30 -12.07 16.09
C ALA A 220 5.63 -11.16 17.13
N LEU A 221 4.73 -10.26 16.68
CA LEU A 221 3.92 -9.44 17.57
C LEU A 221 3.14 -10.30 18.58
N VAL A 222 2.42 -11.34 18.13
CA VAL A 222 1.63 -12.21 19.01
C VAL A 222 2.52 -12.87 20.06
N LYS A 223 3.67 -13.42 19.67
CA LYS A 223 4.63 -14.05 20.59
C LYS A 223 5.17 -13.04 21.62
N SER A 224 5.45 -11.81 21.19
CA SER A 224 5.99 -10.76 22.05
C SER A 224 4.93 -10.14 22.97
N LEU A 225 3.64 -10.29 22.69
CA LEU A 225 2.55 -9.85 23.58
C LEU A 225 2.25 -10.81 24.73
N VAL A 226 2.78 -12.04 24.73
CA VAL A 226 2.52 -13.05 25.78
C VAL A 226 2.78 -12.51 27.21
N PRO A 227 3.92 -11.87 27.53
CA PRO A 227 4.17 -11.34 28.86
C PRO A 227 3.45 -10.02 29.16
N VAL A 228 2.91 -9.35 28.15
CA VAL A 228 2.34 -8.00 28.29
C VAL A 228 0.98 -8.03 28.96
N ARG A 229 0.77 -7.14 29.93
CA ARG A 229 -0.51 -6.98 30.65
C ARG A 229 -1.13 -5.61 30.34
N GLY A 230 -2.44 -5.52 30.47
CA GLY A 230 -3.15 -4.25 30.26
C GLY A 230 -3.17 -3.80 28.80
N VAL A 231 -3.21 -4.74 27.87
CA VAL A 231 -3.25 -4.50 26.43
C VAL A 231 -4.39 -5.30 25.79
N GLU A 232 -5.14 -4.68 24.92
CA GLU A 232 -6.14 -5.29 24.04
C GLU A 232 -5.69 -5.15 22.59
N LEU A 233 -5.62 -6.26 21.85
CA LEU A 233 -5.27 -6.26 20.43
C LEU A 233 -6.53 -6.39 19.59
N SER A 234 -6.75 -5.48 18.65
CA SER A 234 -7.73 -5.63 17.57
C SER A 234 -7.02 -5.92 16.25
N ILE A 235 -7.60 -6.81 15.44
CA ILE A 235 -7.02 -7.23 14.15
C ILE A 235 -8.03 -7.01 13.03
N ALA A 236 -7.72 -6.08 12.12
CA ALA A 236 -8.43 -5.86 10.87
C ALA A 236 -7.66 -6.53 9.73
N ALA A 237 -8.15 -7.68 9.26
CA ALA A 237 -7.45 -8.52 8.28
C ALA A 237 -8.42 -9.38 7.45
N PRO A 238 -7.99 -9.95 6.30
CA PRO A 238 -8.80 -10.91 5.56
C PRO A 238 -9.14 -12.15 6.40
N ARG A 239 -10.39 -12.61 6.30
CA ARG A 239 -10.92 -13.69 7.15
C ARG A 239 -10.14 -15.00 7.03
N SER A 240 -9.79 -15.39 5.80
CA SER A 240 -9.02 -16.62 5.57
C SER A 240 -7.66 -16.58 6.25
N GLN A 241 -6.98 -15.43 6.22
CA GLN A 241 -5.68 -15.25 6.87
C GLN A 241 -5.81 -15.22 8.40
N PHE A 242 -6.88 -14.61 8.93
CA PHE A 242 -7.13 -14.62 10.38
C PHE A 242 -7.37 -16.02 10.92
N HIS A 243 -8.07 -16.88 10.18
CA HIS A 243 -8.26 -18.29 10.58
C HIS A 243 -6.91 -19.02 10.72
N GLY A 244 -5.91 -18.70 9.89
CA GLY A 244 -4.56 -19.23 10.03
C GLY A 244 -3.81 -18.73 11.28
N LEU A 245 -4.09 -17.49 11.71
CA LEU A 245 -3.46 -16.88 12.89
C LEU A 245 -4.14 -17.31 14.22
N ALA A 246 -5.44 -17.62 14.20
CA ALA A 246 -6.24 -17.92 15.39
C ALA A 246 -5.65 -19.01 16.30
N PRO A 247 -5.11 -20.15 15.79
CA PRO A 247 -4.47 -21.15 16.64
C PRO A 247 -3.23 -20.63 17.39
N LEU A 248 -2.48 -19.71 16.80
CA LEU A 248 -1.33 -19.09 17.47
C LEU A 248 -1.80 -18.17 18.62
N LEU A 249 -2.81 -17.33 18.37
CA LEU A 249 -3.39 -16.46 19.40
C LEU A 249 -3.89 -17.27 20.60
N GLN A 250 -4.57 -18.39 20.35
CA GLN A 250 -5.09 -19.29 21.38
C GLN A 250 -3.95 -19.91 22.20
N ARG A 251 -2.94 -20.50 21.54
CA ARG A 251 -1.77 -21.09 22.25
C ARG A 251 -0.97 -20.07 23.04
N ALA A 252 -0.87 -18.86 22.52
CA ALA A 252 -0.16 -17.76 23.17
C ALA A 252 -0.97 -17.12 24.32
N GLY A 253 -2.25 -17.45 24.49
CA GLY A 253 -3.13 -16.81 25.47
C GLY A 253 -3.37 -15.31 25.20
N VAL A 254 -3.10 -14.84 23.99
CA VAL A 254 -3.28 -13.44 23.58
C VAL A 254 -4.73 -13.23 23.15
N ARG A 255 -5.44 -12.39 23.90
CA ARG A 255 -6.81 -12.00 23.53
C ARG A 255 -6.76 -11.00 22.39
N ALA A 256 -7.33 -11.38 21.25
CA ALA A 256 -7.46 -10.50 20.10
C ALA A 256 -8.91 -10.42 19.64
N ARG A 257 -9.37 -9.19 19.38
CA ARG A 257 -10.67 -8.92 18.78
C ARG A 257 -10.52 -8.90 17.25
N TYR A 258 -11.17 -9.82 16.57
CA TYR A 258 -11.21 -9.81 15.10
C TYR A 258 -12.26 -8.83 14.59
N LEU A 259 -11.84 -7.88 13.73
CA LEU A 259 -12.71 -6.83 13.17
C LEU A 259 -13.17 -7.11 11.73
N GLY A 260 -12.64 -8.16 11.10
CA GLY A 260 -12.84 -8.41 9.66
C GLY A 260 -11.91 -7.58 8.78
N TRP A 261 -12.10 -7.70 7.46
CA TRP A 261 -11.50 -6.76 6.51
C TRP A 261 -12.36 -5.49 6.48
N LEU A 262 -11.84 -4.39 6.98
CA LEU A 262 -12.56 -3.12 7.06
C LEU A 262 -12.36 -2.33 5.76
N ARG A 263 -13.45 -1.77 5.21
CA ARG A 263 -13.37 -0.73 4.18
C ARG A 263 -12.88 0.56 4.82
N ARG A 264 -12.26 1.45 4.05
CA ARG A 264 -11.63 2.68 4.54
C ARG A 264 -12.46 3.49 5.55
N PRO A 265 -13.73 3.84 5.33
CA PRO A 265 -14.48 4.59 6.34
C PRO A 265 -14.59 3.86 7.69
N GLN A 266 -14.72 2.53 7.66
CA GLN A 266 -14.76 1.70 8.87
C GLN A 266 -13.37 1.60 9.51
N LEU A 267 -12.31 1.51 8.71
CA LEU A 267 -10.92 1.48 9.18
C LEU A 267 -10.53 2.81 9.84
N TRP A 268 -10.87 3.93 9.21
CA TRP A 268 -10.62 5.27 9.75
C TRP A 268 -11.37 5.50 11.06
N LYS A 269 -12.62 5.03 11.16
CA LYS A 269 -13.34 5.01 12.43
C LYS A 269 -12.60 4.15 13.48
N ALA A 270 -12.15 2.95 13.11
CA ALA A 270 -11.37 2.11 14.01
C ALA A 270 -10.09 2.79 14.48
N PHE A 271 -9.41 3.58 13.63
CA PHE A 271 -8.26 4.38 14.04
C PHE A 271 -8.60 5.36 15.16
N THR A 272 -9.77 5.98 15.14
CA THR A 272 -10.17 6.91 16.20
C THR A 272 -10.55 6.22 17.52
N GLU A 273 -10.86 4.94 17.49
CA GLU A 273 -11.30 4.15 18.66
C GLU A 273 -10.13 3.43 19.38
N HIS A 274 -8.91 3.44 18.82
CA HIS A 274 -7.74 2.77 19.37
C HIS A 274 -6.70 3.78 19.86
N ASP A 275 -5.70 3.30 20.60
CA ASP A 275 -4.67 4.13 21.24
C ASP A 275 -3.36 4.13 20.46
N ALA A 276 -3.05 3.03 19.75
CA ALA A 276 -1.93 2.94 18.85
C ALA A 276 -2.17 1.93 17.73
N LEU A 277 -1.67 2.24 16.52
CA LEU A 277 -1.48 1.27 15.44
C LEU A 277 -0.16 0.55 15.65
N VAL A 278 -0.13 -0.77 15.43
CA VAL A 278 1.10 -1.57 15.46
C VAL A 278 1.43 -2.07 14.06
N MET A 279 2.68 -1.83 13.62
CA MET A 279 3.21 -2.25 12.33
C MET A 279 4.48 -3.09 12.51
N PRO A 280 4.33 -4.40 12.74
CA PRO A 280 5.44 -5.29 13.05
C PRO A 280 6.13 -5.85 11.80
N SER A 281 6.06 -5.17 10.65
CA SER A 281 6.66 -5.62 9.39
C SER A 281 8.13 -5.99 9.56
N THR A 282 8.54 -7.17 9.04
CA THR A 282 9.87 -7.75 9.28
C THR A 282 10.89 -7.41 8.21
N THR A 283 10.45 -6.86 7.09
CA THR A 283 11.29 -6.58 5.94
C THR A 283 11.05 -5.16 5.42
N LEU A 284 11.00 -4.99 4.14
CA LEU A 284 10.81 -3.74 3.42
C LEU A 284 9.32 -3.33 3.40
N GLU A 285 9.05 -2.07 3.66
CA GLU A 285 7.75 -1.43 3.37
C GLU A 285 7.95 -0.31 2.37
N ALA A 286 7.04 -0.18 1.41
CA ALA A 286 7.18 0.89 0.43
C ALA A 286 7.05 2.28 1.07
N MET A 287 5.98 2.49 1.83
CA MET A 287 5.71 3.73 2.54
C MET A 287 4.81 3.56 3.76
N GLY A 288 4.08 2.43 3.85
CA GLY A 288 3.16 2.19 4.95
C GLY A 288 1.94 3.12 4.93
N LEU A 289 1.18 3.16 3.81
CA LEU A 289 0.01 4.04 3.67
C LEU A 289 -0.97 3.94 4.84
N VAL A 290 -1.18 2.74 5.38
CA VAL A 290 -2.05 2.53 6.54
C VAL A 290 -1.55 3.28 7.79
N ALA A 291 -0.23 3.45 7.94
CA ALA A 291 0.35 4.25 9.03
C ALA A 291 0.08 5.75 8.83
N LEU A 292 0.23 6.24 7.61
CA LEU A 292 -0.06 7.64 7.28
C LEU A 292 -1.55 7.95 7.45
N GLU A 293 -2.45 7.05 7.02
CA GLU A 293 -3.90 7.19 7.25
C GLU A 293 -4.24 7.17 8.76
N ALA A 294 -3.57 6.30 9.53
CA ALA A 294 -3.74 6.25 10.98
C ALA A 294 -3.27 7.56 11.64
N GLN A 295 -2.12 8.09 11.22
CA GLN A 295 -1.61 9.38 11.68
C GLN A 295 -2.56 10.54 11.35
N ALA A 296 -3.13 10.55 10.14
CA ALA A 296 -4.15 11.54 9.76
C ALA A 296 -5.42 11.47 10.63
N CYS A 297 -5.77 10.27 11.12
CA CYS A 297 -6.86 10.08 12.09
C CYS A 297 -6.41 10.30 13.56
N GLY A 298 -5.20 10.78 13.80
CA GLY A 298 -4.66 11.02 15.15
C GLY A 298 -4.35 9.74 15.93
N LEU A 299 -4.10 8.61 15.26
CA LEU A 299 -3.67 7.38 15.90
C LEU A 299 -2.14 7.30 15.89
N PRO A 300 -1.46 7.32 17.05
CA PRO A 300 -0.02 7.07 17.13
C PRO A 300 0.38 5.73 16.51
N VAL A 301 1.53 5.68 15.88
CA VAL A 301 2.03 4.47 15.20
C VAL A 301 3.26 3.94 15.92
N LEU A 302 3.22 2.66 16.33
CA LEU A 302 4.36 1.88 16.74
C LEU A 302 4.79 1.03 15.55
N TYR A 303 6.05 1.07 15.19
CA TYR A 303 6.52 0.37 14.01
C TYR A 303 7.87 -0.31 14.20
N GLN A 304 8.04 -1.49 13.60
CA GLN A 304 9.36 -2.10 13.45
C GLN A 304 10.20 -1.20 12.53
N PRO A 305 11.42 -0.80 12.92
CA PRO A 305 12.23 0.13 12.13
C PRO A 305 12.83 -0.55 10.89
N VAL A 306 11.97 -0.96 9.96
CA VAL A 306 12.38 -1.51 8.66
C VAL A 306 12.53 -0.39 7.63
N PRO A 307 13.35 -0.61 6.58
CA PRO A 307 13.50 0.34 5.48
C PRO A 307 12.13 0.71 4.85
N GLY A 308 11.98 1.97 4.48
CA GLY A 308 10.73 2.57 4.00
C GLY A 308 9.85 3.08 5.13
N LEU A 309 9.49 2.27 6.14
CA LEU A 309 8.75 2.78 7.32
C LEU A 309 9.57 3.78 8.11
N SER A 310 10.85 3.51 8.34
CA SER A 310 11.73 4.43 9.07
C SER A 310 11.87 5.77 8.35
N GLU A 311 11.87 5.78 7.02
CA GLU A 311 11.92 7.00 6.22
C GLU A 311 10.58 7.74 6.23
N ALA A 312 9.46 7.02 6.03
CA ALA A 312 8.12 7.61 5.96
C ALA A 312 7.63 8.16 7.30
N LEU A 313 7.94 7.48 8.41
CA LEU A 313 7.47 7.85 9.73
C LEU A 313 8.47 8.69 10.54
N ALA A 314 9.76 8.46 10.37
CA ALA A 314 10.83 9.17 11.07
C ALA A 314 10.50 9.36 12.57
N ALA A 315 10.55 10.60 13.09
CA ALA A 315 10.21 10.93 14.47
C ALA A 315 8.70 11.02 14.77
N SER A 316 7.83 10.85 13.76
CA SER A 316 6.38 10.94 13.94
C SER A 316 5.74 9.64 14.44
N GLY A 317 6.49 8.55 14.44
CA GLY A 317 6.11 7.26 15.00
C GLY A 317 7.10 6.84 16.08
N MET A 318 6.74 5.81 16.84
CA MET A 318 7.61 5.22 17.84
C MET A 318 8.20 3.91 17.32
N ALA A 319 9.51 3.91 17.06
CA ALA A 319 10.24 2.70 16.69
C ALA A 319 10.22 1.71 17.86
N THR A 320 9.82 0.46 17.58
CA THR A 320 9.60 -0.59 18.58
C THR A 320 10.05 -1.92 18.00
N ASP A 321 10.81 -2.69 18.78
CA ASP A 321 11.19 -4.04 18.36
C ASP A 321 10.12 -5.06 18.75
N PHE A 322 9.34 -5.48 17.75
CA PHE A 322 8.27 -6.47 17.92
C PHE A 322 8.79 -7.92 17.98
N THR A 323 10.08 -8.15 17.83
CA THR A 323 10.67 -9.49 17.93
C THR A 323 11.17 -9.80 19.33
N HIS A 324 11.32 -8.77 20.19
CA HIS A 324 11.82 -8.90 21.53
C HIS A 324 10.75 -8.52 22.57
N PRO A 325 10.20 -9.50 23.32
CA PRO A 325 9.12 -9.26 24.29
C PRO A 325 9.43 -8.19 25.33
N ALA A 326 10.67 -8.13 25.83
CA ALA A 326 11.08 -7.14 26.81
C ALA A 326 11.10 -5.71 26.23
N ALA A 327 11.51 -5.54 24.97
CA ALA A 327 11.49 -4.25 24.29
C ALA A 327 10.05 -3.77 24.08
N LEU A 328 9.18 -4.64 23.55
CA LEU A 328 7.77 -4.32 23.36
C LEU A 328 7.08 -3.98 24.69
N THR A 329 7.31 -4.75 25.75
CA THR A 329 6.73 -4.48 27.08
C THR A 329 7.15 -3.09 27.58
N ARG A 330 8.44 -2.79 27.56
CA ARG A 330 8.98 -1.47 27.97
C ARG A 330 8.34 -0.33 27.17
N ASP A 331 8.22 -0.48 25.86
CA ASP A 331 7.71 0.56 25.00
C ASP A 331 6.19 0.78 25.18
N LEU A 332 5.43 -0.28 25.41
CA LEU A 332 4.00 -0.19 25.75
C LEU A 332 3.78 0.39 27.16
N ASP A 333 4.63 0.04 28.13
CA ASP A 333 4.60 0.66 29.44
C ASP A 333 4.92 2.15 29.37
N ARG A 334 5.93 2.54 28.60
CA ARG A 334 6.26 3.95 28.36
C ARG A 334 5.08 4.72 27.76
N LEU A 335 4.36 4.16 26.78
CA LEU A 335 3.16 4.79 26.21
C LEU A 335 2.06 4.99 27.27
N ARG A 336 1.95 4.07 28.22
CA ARG A 336 0.92 4.08 29.26
C ARG A 336 1.25 5.03 30.40
N THR A 337 2.53 5.12 30.78
CA THR A 337 2.98 5.79 32.01
C THR A 337 3.60 7.16 31.78
N THR A 338 4.09 7.47 30.57
CA THR A 338 4.71 8.77 30.30
C THR A 338 3.63 9.82 29.97
N PRO A 339 3.40 10.80 30.86
CA PRO A 339 2.44 11.87 30.60
C PRO A 339 2.78 12.63 29.32
N GLY A 340 1.77 12.91 28.50
CA GLY A 340 1.94 13.70 27.27
C GLY A 340 2.54 12.94 26.07
N LEU A 341 3.05 11.72 26.20
CA LEU A 341 3.69 11.00 25.09
C LEU A 341 2.68 10.69 23.97
N LEU A 342 1.52 10.14 24.29
CA LEU A 342 0.47 9.86 23.27
C LEU A 342 -0.01 11.14 22.57
N PRO A 343 -0.33 12.26 23.27
CA PRO A 343 -0.59 13.54 22.62
C PRO A 343 0.54 14.02 21.72
N ALA A 344 1.79 13.94 22.15
CA ALA A 344 2.95 14.37 21.36
C ALA A 344 3.10 13.54 20.07
N LEU A 345 2.99 12.20 20.16
CA LEU A 345 3.01 11.32 18.99
C LEU A 345 1.85 11.60 18.03
N ARG A 346 0.69 11.96 18.56
CA ARG A 346 -0.48 12.34 17.75
C ARG A 346 -0.22 13.61 16.96
N GLN A 347 0.33 14.64 17.60
CA GLN A 347 0.65 15.90 16.93
C GLN A 347 1.73 15.71 15.86
N ALA A 348 2.78 14.95 16.18
CA ALA A 348 3.81 14.60 15.22
C ALA A 348 3.23 13.79 14.05
N GLY A 349 2.28 12.89 14.30
CA GLY A 349 1.58 12.12 13.29
C GLY A 349 0.76 12.99 12.34
N TYR A 350 -0.03 13.93 12.84
CA TYR A 350 -0.77 14.89 12.02
C TYR A 350 0.17 15.69 11.12
N ALA A 351 1.24 16.24 11.68
CA ALA A 351 2.22 17.01 10.93
C ALA A 351 2.90 16.16 9.84
N ASN A 352 3.17 14.89 10.12
CA ASN A 352 3.75 13.98 9.13
C ASN A 352 2.76 13.63 8.02
N ALA A 353 1.54 13.22 8.35
CA ALA A 353 0.50 12.88 7.38
C ALA A 353 0.20 14.03 6.41
N ALA A 354 0.20 15.28 6.90
CA ALA A 354 -0.01 16.48 6.10
C ALA A 354 1.05 16.70 5.01
N ARG A 355 2.19 16.04 5.07
CA ARG A 355 3.24 16.09 4.03
C ARG A 355 2.92 15.24 2.79
N TYR A 356 1.92 14.36 2.88
CA TYR A 356 1.64 13.36 1.87
C TYR A 356 0.19 13.42 1.36
N PRO A 357 -0.30 14.56 0.85
CA PRO A 357 -1.61 14.62 0.23
C PRO A 357 -1.59 13.91 -1.13
N LEU A 358 -2.58 13.08 -1.40
CA LEU A 358 -2.68 12.31 -2.64
C LEU A 358 -2.68 13.17 -3.92
N PRO A 359 -3.29 14.37 -3.93
CA PRO A 359 -3.20 15.26 -5.10
C PRO A 359 -1.76 15.65 -5.48
N ALA A 360 -0.85 15.75 -4.51
CA ALA A 360 0.56 16.04 -4.81
C ALA A 360 1.24 14.85 -5.53
N THR A 361 0.93 13.61 -5.12
CA THR A 361 1.37 12.41 -5.86
C THR A 361 0.83 12.40 -7.29
N ALA A 362 -0.46 12.70 -7.46
CA ALA A 362 -1.09 12.73 -8.79
C ALA A 362 -0.46 13.80 -9.69
N GLN A 363 -0.21 15.00 -9.16
CA GLN A 363 0.41 16.08 -9.91
C GLN A 363 1.84 15.72 -10.33
N ALA A 364 2.65 15.18 -9.42
CA ALA A 364 4.02 14.77 -9.73
C ALA A 364 4.08 13.67 -10.80
N LEU A 365 3.13 12.72 -10.78
CA LEU A 365 3.02 11.70 -11.83
C LEU A 365 2.59 12.29 -13.18
N ALA A 366 1.67 13.25 -13.19
CA ALA A 366 1.24 13.95 -14.41
C ALA A 366 2.37 14.78 -15.00
N ASP A 367 3.11 15.53 -14.17
CA ASP A 367 4.27 16.32 -14.61
C ASP A 367 5.36 15.43 -15.23
N LEU A 368 5.64 14.29 -14.59
CA LEU A 368 6.56 13.30 -15.14
C LEU A 368 6.05 12.73 -16.48
N GLY A 369 4.74 12.48 -16.61
CA GLY A 369 4.12 12.07 -17.86
C GLY A 369 4.33 13.10 -18.99
N HIS A 370 4.12 14.38 -18.69
CA HIS A 370 4.36 15.47 -19.66
C HIS A 370 5.81 15.59 -20.11
N GLN A 371 6.77 15.29 -19.25
CA GLN A 371 8.19 15.33 -19.62
C GLN A 371 8.59 14.23 -20.59
N LEU A 372 7.78 13.18 -20.70
CA LEU A 372 8.05 12.00 -21.54
C LEU A 372 7.27 11.99 -22.85
N THR A 373 6.23 12.82 -22.98
CA THR A 373 5.39 12.98 -24.18
C THR A 373 5.73 14.25 -24.94
#